data_458a6482f8224bbbebde9e7ee92b2f5b
#
_entry.id   458a6482f8224bbbebde9e7ee92b2f5b
#
_cell.length_a   1.000
_cell.length_b   1.000
_cell.length_c   1.000
_cell.angle_alpha   90.00
_cell.angle_beta   90.00
_cell.angle_gamma   90.00
#
_symmetry.space_group_name_H-M   'P 1'
#
loop_
_entity.id
_entity.type
_entity.pdbx_description
1 polymer ?
#
loop_
_entity_poly.entity_id
_entity_poly.type
_entity_poly.pdbx_seq_one_letter_code
_entity_poly.pdbx_strand_id
1 'polypeptide(L)'
;MTALFTLLPEAVGTIAAESKQIILDRLAQRFAGVYGLDPALVLERLEEREKLGSTGFGRGVAIPHARIPDLGRPVAVFLRLATPVAFDAADGLPVDLVFGLLSPESAGAAHLHALAAISRMMRDDKMHAALGEATNAEGLYALLANSIDRDAA
;
A
#
# COMPACT_ATOMS: atom_id res chain seq x y z
N MET A 1 -2.48 -19.83 11.12
CA MET A 1 -1.33 -18.96 10.78
C MET A 1 -1.78 -17.51 10.74
N THR A 2 -0.97 -16.59 11.23
CA THR A 2 -1.31 -15.17 11.30
C THR A 2 -0.86 -14.46 10.03
N ALA A 3 -1.69 -13.58 9.49
CA ALA A 3 -1.31 -12.74 8.36
C ALA A 3 -0.15 -11.82 8.75
N LEU A 4 0.71 -11.48 7.78
CA LEU A 4 1.90 -10.65 7.99
C LEU A 4 1.57 -9.18 8.24
N PHE A 5 0.37 -8.75 7.89
CA PHE A 5 -0.13 -7.39 8.10
C PHE A 5 -1.65 -7.38 8.15
N THR A 6 -2.21 -6.31 8.70
CA THR A 6 -3.66 -6.10 8.75
C THR A 6 -4.09 -5.19 7.60
N LEU A 7 -5.09 -5.62 6.85
CA LEU A 7 -5.76 -4.79 5.84
C LEU A 7 -7.25 -4.80 6.15
N LEU A 8 -7.77 -3.71 6.70
CA LEU A 8 -9.19 -3.60 6.99
C LEU A 8 -9.98 -3.16 5.75
N PRO A 9 -11.26 -3.51 5.64
CA PRO A 9 -12.07 -3.09 4.49
C PRO A 9 -12.06 -1.58 4.25
N GLU A 10 -12.09 -0.79 5.30
CA GLU A 10 -12.10 0.68 5.22
C GLU A 10 -10.80 1.25 4.67
N ALA A 11 -9.74 0.44 4.65
CA ALA A 11 -8.43 0.84 4.14
C ALA A 11 -8.28 0.65 2.63
N VAL A 12 -9.33 0.19 1.96
CA VAL A 12 -9.30 -0.11 0.53
C VAL A 12 -10.23 0.83 -0.22
N GLY A 13 -9.76 1.46 -1.29
CA GLY A 13 -10.61 2.34 -2.07
C GLY A 13 -9.99 2.77 -3.39
N THR A 14 -10.78 3.54 -4.14
CA THR A 14 -10.35 4.16 -5.39
C THR A 14 -10.34 5.67 -5.17
N ILE A 15 -9.25 6.33 -5.60
CA ILE A 15 -9.13 7.78 -5.49
C ILE A 15 -8.69 8.39 -6.81
N ALA A 16 -8.97 9.70 -6.96
CA ALA A 16 -8.38 10.52 -8.00
C ALA A 16 -7.25 11.33 -7.35
N ALA A 17 -6.07 11.29 -7.93
CA ALA A 17 -4.93 12.07 -7.45
C ALA A 17 -4.13 12.53 -8.66
N GLU A 18 -3.60 13.75 -8.59
CA GLU A 18 -2.91 14.38 -9.72
C GLU A 18 -1.41 14.24 -9.65
N SER A 19 -0.87 13.87 -8.49
CA SER A 19 0.58 13.81 -8.29
C SER A 19 0.96 12.78 -7.23
N LYS A 20 2.24 12.40 -7.24
CA LYS A 20 2.83 11.55 -6.22
C LYS A 20 2.62 12.14 -4.81
N GLN A 21 2.80 13.45 -4.65
CA GLN A 21 2.62 14.09 -3.35
C GLN A 21 1.19 13.93 -2.84
N ILE A 22 0.20 14.11 -3.70
CA ILE A 22 -1.21 13.94 -3.31
C ILE A 22 -1.48 12.49 -2.93
N ILE A 23 -0.89 11.53 -3.62
CA ILE A 23 -1.01 10.12 -3.27
C ILE A 23 -0.49 9.87 -1.85
N LEU A 24 0.69 10.39 -1.54
CA LEU A 24 1.26 10.21 -0.19
C LEU A 24 0.40 10.88 0.88
N ASP A 25 -0.12 12.08 0.60
CA ASP A 25 -1.05 12.77 1.51
C ASP A 25 -2.30 11.94 1.77
N ARG A 26 -2.90 11.38 0.71
CA ARG A 26 -4.12 10.59 0.83
C ARG A 26 -3.88 9.27 1.55
N LEU A 27 -2.71 8.65 1.33
CA LEU A 27 -2.31 7.46 2.09
C LEU A 27 -2.21 7.78 3.58
N ALA A 28 -1.52 8.85 3.93
CA ALA A 28 -1.36 9.25 5.33
C ALA A 28 -2.71 9.50 6.00
N GLN A 29 -3.61 10.18 5.32
CA GLN A 29 -4.96 10.44 5.84
C GLN A 29 -5.74 9.14 6.04
N ARG A 30 -5.64 8.19 5.10
CA ARG A 30 -6.34 6.91 5.20
C ARG A 30 -5.78 6.06 6.34
N PHE A 31 -4.46 5.99 6.47
CA PHE A 31 -3.82 5.30 7.59
C PHE A 31 -4.28 5.89 8.93
N ALA A 32 -4.29 7.21 9.04
CA ALA A 32 -4.70 7.88 10.27
C ALA A 32 -6.16 7.60 10.61
N GLY A 33 -7.05 7.71 9.62
CA GLY A 33 -8.47 7.52 9.84
C GLY A 33 -8.87 6.09 10.16
N VAL A 34 -8.23 5.11 9.51
CA VAL A 34 -8.59 3.70 9.69
C VAL A 34 -7.92 3.09 10.91
N TYR A 35 -6.66 3.41 11.16
CA TYR A 35 -5.88 2.77 12.21
C TYR A 35 -5.59 3.66 13.43
N GLY A 36 -6.15 4.87 13.45
CA GLY A 36 -6.00 5.76 14.60
C GLY A 36 -4.58 6.33 14.77
N LEU A 37 -3.91 6.66 13.66
CA LEU A 37 -2.55 7.15 13.67
C LEU A 37 -2.50 8.67 13.45
N ASP A 38 -1.34 9.29 13.77
CA ASP A 38 -1.12 10.71 13.53
C ASP A 38 -0.80 10.93 12.04
N PRO A 39 -1.65 11.62 11.27
CA PRO A 39 -1.44 11.79 9.84
C PRO A 39 -0.15 12.55 9.50
N ALA A 40 0.25 13.52 10.32
CA ALA A 40 1.48 14.28 10.07
C ALA A 40 2.71 13.39 10.21
N LEU A 41 2.75 12.54 11.23
CA LEU A 41 3.85 11.61 11.43
C LEU A 41 3.91 10.57 10.31
N VAL A 42 2.77 10.02 9.93
CA VAL A 42 2.71 9.03 8.84
C VAL A 42 3.23 9.65 7.55
N LEU A 43 2.77 10.85 7.20
CA LEU A 43 3.22 11.53 5.98
C LEU A 43 4.72 11.78 6.01
N GLU A 44 5.24 12.28 7.12
CA GLU A 44 6.66 12.55 7.28
C GLU A 44 7.50 11.30 7.04
N ARG A 45 7.11 10.18 7.64
CA ARG A 45 7.86 8.92 7.49
C ARG A 45 7.77 8.35 6.09
N LEU A 46 6.61 8.43 5.45
CA LEU A 46 6.46 8.01 4.04
C LEU A 46 7.33 8.88 3.12
N GLU A 47 7.33 10.19 3.33
CA GLU A 47 8.14 11.12 2.54
C GLU A 47 9.63 10.87 2.71
N GLU A 48 10.08 10.63 3.94
CA GLU A 48 11.49 10.31 4.22
C GLU A 48 11.93 9.07 3.43
N ARG A 49 11.08 8.04 3.38
CA ARG A 49 11.40 6.82 2.64
C ARG A 49 11.46 7.08 1.13
N GLU A 50 10.52 7.86 0.58
CA GLU A 50 10.49 8.16 -0.84
C GLU A 50 11.69 8.99 -1.28
N LYS A 51 12.25 9.81 -0.40
CA LYS A 51 13.46 10.60 -0.71
C LYS A 51 14.69 9.71 -0.93
N LEU A 52 14.71 8.52 -0.37
CA LEU A 52 15.80 7.56 -0.57
C LEU A 52 15.73 6.88 -1.94
N GLY A 53 14.60 6.95 -2.59
CA GLY A 53 14.33 6.35 -3.88
C GLY A 53 12.86 5.97 -3.97
N SER A 54 12.30 6.05 -5.17
CA SER A 54 10.88 5.76 -5.37
C SER A 54 10.54 4.32 -5.01
N THR A 55 9.39 4.14 -4.35
CA THR A 55 8.83 2.82 -4.09
C THR A 55 7.96 2.31 -5.25
N GLY A 56 7.89 3.04 -6.35
CA GLY A 56 7.31 2.55 -7.60
C GLY A 56 8.25 1.57 -8.25
N PHE A 57 7.96 0.28 -8.16
CA PHE A 57 8.90 -0.73 -8.66
C PHE A 57 8.64 -1.14 -10.11
N GLY A 58 7.64 -0.54 -10.73
CA GLY A 58 7.30 -0.83 -12.12
C GLY A 58 5.98 -1.57 -12.25
N ARG A 59 5.55 -1.80 -13.50
CA ARG A 59 4.31 -2.51 -13.82
C ARG A 59 3.06 -1.82 -13.28
N GLY A 60 3.12 -0.51 -13.08
CA GLY A 60 1.98 0.26 -12.59
C GLY A 60 1.77 0.19 -11.07
N VAL A 61 2.74 -0.30 -10.30
CA VAL A 61 2.59 -0.50 -8.86
C VAL A 61 3.60 0.29 -8.06
N ALA A 62 3.14 0.90 -6.96
CA ALA A 62 4.02 1.49 -5.94
C ALA A 62 3.68 0.90 -4.58
N ILE A 63 4.70 0.72 -3.73
CA ILE A 63 4.53 0.23 -2.36
C ILE A 63 5.18 1.21 -1.39
N PRO A 64 4.56 2.38 -1.16
CA PRO A 64 5.06 3.30 -0.14
C PRO A 64 5.03 2.63 1.22
N HIS A 65 6.13 2.74 1.96
CA HIS A 65 6.22 2.06 3.26
C HIS A 65 7.12 2.82 4.21
N ALA A 66 6.89 2.60 5.50
CA ALA A 66 7.69 3.22 6.55
C ALA A 66 7.53 2.45 7.85
N ARG A 67 8.39 2.76 8.81
CA ARG A 67 8.27 2.28 10.18
C ARG A 67 7.84 3.46 11.05
N ILE A 68 6.93 3.20 11.99
CA ILE A 68 6.45 4.26 12.88
C ILE A 68 6.47 3.77 14.34
N PRO A 69 6.64 4.69 15.31
CA PRO A 69 6.60 4.32 16.72
C PRO A 69 5.18 3.97 17.17
N ASP A 70 5.07 3.22 18.25
CA ASP A 70 3.82 2.91 18.93
C ASP A 70 2.79 2.13 18.11
N LEU A 71 3.22 1.51 17.03
CA LEU A 71 2.37 0.63 16.23
C LEU A 71 2.58 -0.82 16.73
N GLY A 72 1.49 -1.54 16.99
CA GLY A 72 1.56 -2.89 17.55
C GLY A 72 1.84 -3.97 16.52
N ARG A 73 1.46 -3.74 15.26
CA ARG A 73 1.67 -4.72 14.17
C ARG A 73 1.61 -3.98 12.83
N PRO A 74 2.14 -4.60 11.74
CA PRO A 74 2.05 -3.98 10.42
C PRO A 74 0.60 -3.78 9.97
N VAL A 75 0.32 -2.61 9.39
CA VAL A 75 -0.99 -2.27 8.83
C VAL A 75 -0.83 -1.75 7.41
N ALA A 76 -1.84 -1.97 6.59
CA ALA A 76 -1.78 -1.61 5.18
C ALA A 76 -2.99 -0.81 4.73
N VAL A 77 -2.80 -0.06 3.64
CA VAL A 77 -3.84 0.67 2.92
C VAL A 77 -3.64 0.38 1.44
N PHE A 78 -4.71 0.10 0.72
CA PHE A 78 -4.64 -0.10 -0.73
C PHE A 78 -5.49 0.96 -1.43
N LEU A 79 -4.89 1.67 -2.38
CA LEU A 79 -5.58 2.66 -3.19
C LEU A 79 -5.40 2.34 -4.67
N ARG A 80 -6.53 2.20 -5.38
CA ARG A 80 -6.52 2.16 -6.83
C ARG A 80 -6.69 3.59 -7.32
N LEU A 81 -5.90 3.99 -8.31
CA LEU A 81 -5.98 5.34 -8.87
C LEU A 81 -6.94 5.35 -10.06
N ALA A 82 -7.84 6.34 -10.09
CA ALA A 82 -8.81 6.47 -11.19
C ALA A 82 -8.10 6.70 -12.52
N THR A 83 -6.98 7.42 -12.50
CA THR A 83 -6.08 7.61 -13.66
C THR A 83 -4.65 7.32 -13.22
N PRO A 84 -3.83 6.69 -14.06
CA PRO A 84 -2.42 6.47 -13.71
C PRO A 84 -1.68 7.79 -13.45
N VAL A 85 -0.75 7.77 -12.48
CA VAL A 85 -0.03 8.96 -12.03
C VAL A 85 1.48 8.68 -12.05
N ALA A 86 2.26 9.66 -12.49
CA ALA A 86 3.72 9.57 -12.45
C ALA A 86 4.19 9.46 -10.99
N PHE A 87 5.02 8.45 -10.70
CA PHE A 87 5.48 8.16 -9.35
C PHE A 87 7.00 7.97 -9.30
N ASP A 88 7.69 8.39 -10.34
CA ASP A 88 9.14 8.16 -10.50
C ASP A 88 9.49 6.68 -10.41
N ALA A 89 8.62 5.83 -10.96
CA ALA A 89 8.80 4.38 -10.91
C ALA A 89 10.06 3.93 -11.63
N ALA A 90 10.59 2.77 -11.24
CA ALA A 90 11.82 2.22 -11.77
C ALA A 90 11.81 2.06 -13.30
N ASP A 91 10.64 1.75 -13.88
CA ASP A 91 10.48 1.58 -15.33
C ASP A 91 10.02 2.86 -16.06
N GLY A 92 9.87 3.98 -15.33
CA GLY A 92 9.41 5.25 -15.89
C GLY A 92 7.94 5.32 -16.25
N LEU A 93 7.18 4.25 -16.01
CA LEU A 93 5.75 4.22 -16.33
C LEU A 93 4.90 4.74 -15.17
N PRO A 94 3.71 5.27 -15.46
CA PRO A 94 2.82 5.74 -14.40
C PRO A 94 2.26 4.57 -13.57
N VAL A 95 1.79 4.92 -12.35
CA VAL A 95 1.29 3.97 -11.36
C VAL A 95 -0.23 4.09 -11.28
N ASP A 96 -0.92 2.97 -11.18
CA ASP A 96 -2.38 2.93 -10.97
C ASP A 96 -2.78 2.16 -9.72
N LEU A 97 -1.86 1.37 -9.13
CA LEU A 97 -2.11 0.65 -7.88
C LEU A 97 -1.07 1.04 -6.84
N VAL A 98 -1.55 1.40 -5.65
CA VAL A 98 -0.69 1.82 -4.54
C VAL A 98 -1.02 0.98 -3.31
N PHE A 99 -0.03 0.25 -2.80
CA PHE A 99 -0.18 -0.58 -1.62
C PHE A 99 0.74 -0.03 -0.52
N GLY A 100 0.17 0.73 0.42
CA GLY A 100 0.93 1.31 1.52
C GLY A 100 1.12 0.33 2.67
N LEU A 101 2.28 0.36 3.32
CA LEU A 101 2.58 -0.48 4.48
C LEU A 101 3.27 0.33 5.56
N LEU A 102 2.74 0.26 6.77
CA LEU A 102 3.40 0.81 7.96
C LEU A 102 3.68 -0.33 8.94
N SER A 103 4.88 -0.35 9.47
CA SER A 103 5.31 -1.38 10.43
C SER A 103 5.82 -0.75 11.72
N PRO A 104 5.77 -1.49 12.85
CA PRO A 104 6.40 -1.01 14.08
C PRO A 104 7.89 -0.75 13.87
N GLU A 105 8.45 0.24 14.55
CA GLU A 105 9.89 0.51 14.50
C GLU A 105 10.71 -0.71 14.92
N SER A 106 10.16 -1.51 15.83
CA SER A 106 10.82 -2.72 16.36
C SER A 106 10.55 -3.98 15.54
N ALA A 107 9.87 -3.86 14.38
CA ALA A 107 9.40 -5.02 13.64
C ALA A 107 10.51 -5.94 13.09
N GLY A 108 11.72 -5.40 12.86
CA GLY A 108 12.82 -6.19 12.34
C GLY A 108 12.48 -6.92 11.03
N ALA A 109 12.67 -8.23 10.98
CA ALA A 109 12.42 -9.04 9.80
C ALA A 109 10.93 -9.08 9.39
N ALA A 110 10.01 -8.85 10.32
CA ALA A 110 8.58 -8.87 10.02
C ALA A 110 8.20 -7.82 8.96
N HIS A 111 8.86 -6.65 8.99
CA HIS A 111 8.67 -5.61 7.99
C HIS A 111 9.04 -6.10 6.59
N LEU A 112 10.19 -6.76 6.48
CA LEU A 112 10.68 -7.28 5.20
C LEU A 112 9.79 -8.42 4.67
N HIS A 113 9.30 -9.27 5.57
CA HIS A 113 8.40 -10.37 5.19
C HIS A 113 7.07 -9.83 4.66
N ALA A 114 6.52 -8.79 5.31
CA ALA A 114 5.29 -8.14 4.85
C ALA A 114 5.49 -7.49 3.48
N LEU A 115 6.59 -6.75 3.28
CA LEU A 115 6.91 -6.15 1.99
C LEU A 115 7.05 -7.19 0.89
N ALA A 116 7.72 -8.31 1.17
CA ALA A 116 7.90 -9.38 0.20
C ALA A 116 6.56 -9.98 -0.22
N ALA A 117 5.66 -10.21 0.74
CA ALA A 117 4.33 -10.75 0.45
C ALA A 117 3.51 -9.81 -0.43
N ILE A 118 3.53 -8.50 -0.11
CA ILE A 118 2.83 -7.50 -0.90
C ILE A 118 3.42 -7.42 -2.32
N SER A 119 4.74 -7.44 -2.42
CA SER A 119 5.43 -7.38 -3.71
C SER A 119 5.05 -8.57 -4.61
N ARG A 120 5.03 -9.78 -4.05
CA ARG A 120 4.63 -10.97 -4.80
C ARG A 120 3.19 -10.86 -5.31
N MET A 121 2.28 -10.40 -4.45
CA MET A 121 0.87 -10.23 -4.81
C MET A 121 0.69 -9.21 -5.92
N MET A 122 1.39 -8.07 -5.81
CA MET A 122 1.25 -6.98 -6.78
C MET A 122 1.97 -7.25 -8.10
N ARG A 123 2.92 -8.19 -8.14
CA ARG A 123 3.59 -8.59 -9.38
C ARG A 123 2.80 -9.61 -10.19
N ASP A 124 1.76 -10.18 -9.62
CA ASP A 124 0.92 -11.15 -10.31
C ASP A 124 0.04 -10.41 -11.33
N ASP A 125 0.25 -10.70 -12.62
CA ASP A 125 -0.49 -10.04 -13.71
C ASP A 125 -1.99 -10.30 -13.64
N LYS A 126 -2.40 -11.47 -13.18
CA LYS A 126 -3.83 -11.80 -13.03
C LYS A 126 -4.45 -10.97 -11.93
N MET A 127 -3.73 -10.79 -10.83
CA MET A 127 -4.19 -9.95 -9.73
C MET A 127 -4.30 -8.50 -10.18
N HIS A 128 -3.29 -7.98 -10.89
CA HIS A 128 -3.32 -6.62 -11.40
C HIS A 128 -4.54 -6.38 -12.30
N ALA A 129 -4.79 -7.30 -13.22
CA ALA A 129 -5.93 -7.19 -14.13
C ALA A 129 -7.26 -7.25 -13.36
N ALA A 130 -7.38 -8.17 -12.42
CA ALA A 130 -8.60 -8.31 -11.60
C ALA A 130 -8.88 -7.06 -10.78
N LEU A 131 -7.84 -6.48 -10.16
CA LEU A 131 -7.97 -5.24 -9.40
C LEU A 131 -8.40 -4.07 -10.30
N GLY A 132 -7.89 -4.02 -11.53
CA GLY A 132 -8.28 -3.00 -12.50
C GLY A 132 -9.74 -3.11 -12.93
N GLU A 133 -10.29 -4.31 -12.96
CA GLU A 133 -11.66 -4.59 -13.39
C GLU A 133 -12.69 -4.51 -12.27
N ALA A 134 -12.27 -4.52 -11.01
CA ALA A 134 -13.18 -4.46 -9.88
C ALA A 134 -14.03 -3.18 -9.92
N THR A 135 -15.33 -3.31 -9.68
CA THR A 135 -16.27 -2.20 -9.84
C THR A 135 -16.40 -1.32 -8.61
N ASN A 136 -15.98 -1.81 -7.44
CA ASN A 136 -16.12 -1.05 -6.19
C ASN A 136 -15.08 -1.51 -5.14
N ALA A 137 -15.06 -0.81 -4.00
CA ALA A 137 -14.13 -1.12 -2.92
C ALA A 137 -14.32 -2.51 -2.33
N GLU A 138 -15.56 -3.00 -2.27
CA GLU A 138 -15.83 -4.35 -1.77
C GLU A 138 -15.18 -5.40 -2.66
N GLY A 139 -15.25 -5.24 -3.97
CA GLY A 139 -14.61 -6.14 -4.92
C GLY A 139 -13.10 -6.11 -4.81
N LEU A 140 -12.51 -4.93 -4.68
CA LEU A 140 -11.08 -4.77 -4.45
C LEU A 140 -10.66 -5.48 -3.17
N TYR A 141 -11.37 -5.23 -2.08
CA TYR A 141 -11.04 -5.84 -0.79
C TYR A 141 -11.12 -7.36 -0.85
N ALA A 142 -12.16 -7.90 -1.48
CA ALA A 142 -12.34 -9.35 -1.58
C ALA A 142 -11.17 -10.02 -2.31
N LEU A 143 -10.69 -9.42 -3.41
CA LEU A 143 -9.56 -9.94 -4.16
C LEU A 143 -8.29 -9.94 -3.30
N LEU A 144 -8.03 -8.84 -2.61
CA LEU A 144 -6.84 -8.70 -1.77
C LEU A 144 -6.92 -9.65 -0.56
N ALA A 145 -8.06 -9.68 0.14
CA ALA A 145 -8.23 -10.51 1.32
C ALA A 145 -8.07 -11.99 1.00
N ASN A 146 -8.62 -12.46 -0.12
CA ASN A 146 -8.45 -13.86 -0.54
C ASN A 146 -6.99 -14.20 -0.80
N SER A 147 -6.24 -13.30 -1.42
CA SER A 147 -4.82 -13.50 -1.68
C SER A 147 -4.01 -13.53 -0.38
N ILE A 148 -4.30 -12.61 0.54
CA ILE A 148 -3.64 -12.53 1.85
C ILE A 148 -3.92 -13.80 2.65
N ASP A 149 -5.16 -14.28 2.67
CA ASP A 149 -5.54 -15.48 3.40
C ASP A 149 -4.84 -16.73 2.85
N ARG A 150 -4.69 -16.83 1.53
CA ARG A 150 -3.95 -17.94 0.91
C ARG A 150 -2.48 -17.94 1.32
N ASP A 151 -1.87 -16.76 1.36
CA ASP A 151 -0.46 -16.64 1.74
C ASP A 151 -0.25 -16.93 3.23
N ALA A 152 -1.26 -16.67 4.07
CA ALA A 152 -1.20 -16.91 5.51
C ALA A 152 -1.49 -18.37 5.89
N ALA A 153 -2.11 -19.14 4.98
CA ALA A 153 -2.50 -20.53 5.25
C ALA A 153 -1.31 -21.51 5.27
#